data_dd3f058c17909afccef55f127ce1e259
#
_entry.id   dd3f058c17909afccef55f127ce1e259
#
_cell.length_a   1.000
_cell.length_b   1.000
_cell.length_c   1.000
_cell.angle_alpha   90.00
_cell.angle_beta   90.00
_cell.angle_gamma   90.00
#
_symmetry.space_group_name_H-M   'P 1'
#
loop_
_entity.id
_entity.type
_entity.pdbx_description
1 polymer ?
#
loop_
_entity_poly.entity_id
_entity_poly.type
_entity_poly.pdbx_seq_one_letter_code
_entity_poly.pdbx_strand_id
1 'polypeptide(L)'
;MGPVLVVALAAGVIVALAACTAADLGDASLAPSAGEPPPLRYVALGDSYTIGTSVEPAQRFPDQLVAALAADGRGPTLELVANLGINGYTSADLIRDELPALDDLAPEFATLLVGVNDAVQRVPAATYEANVVAILDALLERLPPERVVAIAIPDYTVTPAGGDYGDPRERHDAIVEHNAIMARLAAARGVAWVDIFDISQEAAEDRSLVADDGLHPSGAQYGRWVERIAPIVRGLLRG
;
A
#
# COMPACT_ATOMS: atom_id res chain seq x y z
N MET A 1 -97.12 12.70 11.71
CA MET A 1 -96.25 11.57 11.80
C MET A 1 -96.39 10.78 10.52
N GLY A 2 -95.63 11.06 9.49
CA GLY A 2 -95.76 10.46 8.18
C GLY A 2 -94.52 9.57 7.89
N PRO A 3 -94.67 8.47 7.18
CA PRO A 3 -93.55 7.59 6.84
C PRO A 3 -92.81 8.11 5.61
N VAL A 4 -91.51 8.00 5.71
CA VAL A 4 -90.54 8.34 4.66
C VAL A 4 -90.37 7.16 3.71
N LEU A 5 -90.66 7.43 2.42
CA LEU A 5 -90.52 6.49 1.32
C LEU A 5 -89.00 6.42 0.89
N VAL A 6 -88.38 5.22 0.95
CA VAL A 6 -87.07 4.99 0.46
C VAL A 6 -87.18 4.44 -0.97
N VAL A 7 -86.62 5.17 -1.94
CA VAL A 7 -86.47 4.75 -3.34
C VAL A 7 -85.08 4.16 -3.51
N ALA A 8 -85.01 2.87 -3.85
CA ALA A 8 -83.75 2.22 -4.22
C ALA A 8 -83.47 2.37 -5.73
N LEU A 9 -82.37 3.03 -6.08
CA LEU A 9 -81.87 3.06 -7.46
C LEU A 9 -80.85 1.91 -7.62
N ALA A 10 -81.16 1.01 -8.51
CA ALA A 10 -80.25 -0.01 -8.96
C ALA A 10 -79.37 0.57 -10.09
N ALA A 11 -78.05 0.69 -9.83
CA ALA A 11 -77.09 1.04 -10.85
C ALA A 11 -76.44 -0.24 -11.40
N GLY A 12 -76.73 -0.49 -12.70
CA GLY A 12 -76.06 -1.60 -13.42
C GLY A 12 -74.63 -1.30 -13.72
N VAL A 13 -73.74 -2.18 -13.27
CA VAL A 13 -72.33 -2.11 -13.60
C VAL A 13 -72.05 -2.95 -14.86
N ILE A 14 -71.68 -2.27 -15.93
CA ILE A 14 -71.12 -2.93 -17.16
C ILE A 14 -69.65 -3.22 -16.91
N VAL A 15 -69.30 -4.52 -16.81
CA VAL A 15 -67.97 -4.96 -16.76
C VAL A 15 -67.42 -5.12 -18.18
N ALA A 16 -66.54 -4.21 -18.61
CA ALA A 16 -65.80 -4.35 -19.85
C ALA A 16 -64.59 -5.22 -19.55
N LEU A 17 -64.51 -6.44 -20.10
CA LEU A 17 -63.28 -7.26 -20.08
C LEU A 17 -62.29 -6.67 -21.10
N ALA A 18 -61.26 -6.02 -20.62
CA ALA A 18 -60.09 -5.72 -21.41
C ALA A 18 -59.16 -6.93 -21.42
N ALA A 19 -59.01 -7.58 -22.56
CA ALA A 19 -58.02 -8.62 -22.78
C ALA A 19 -56.61 -7.96 -22.88
N CYS A 20 -55.82 -8.02 -21.79
CA CYS A 20 -54.41 -7.69 -21.85
C CYS A 20 -53.65 -8.83 -22.51
N THR A 21 -53.16 -8.62 -23.73
CA THR A 21 -52.15 -9.47 -24.35
C THR A 21 -50.88 -9.31 -23.52
N ALA A 22 -50.44 -10.37 -22.86
CA ALA A 22 -49.16 -10.46 -22.23
C ALA A 22 -48.06 -10.37 -23.31
N ALA A 23 -47.38 -9.23 -23.38
CA ALA A 23 -46.11 -9.14 -24.09
C ALA A 23 -45.08 -9.99 -23.33
N ASP A 24 -44.57 -10.97 -24.02
CA ASP A 24 -43.48 -11.82 -23.58
C ASP A 24 -42.22 -10.91 -23.40
N LEU A 25 -42.00 -10.40 -22.16
CA LEU A 25 -40.75 -9.76 -21.78
C LEU A 25 -39.72 -10.85 -21.69
N GLY A 26 -39.02 -11.08 -22.81
CA GLY A 26 -37.89 -11.98 -22.85
C GLY A 26 -37.02 -11.75 -21.62
N ASP A 27 -36.79 -12.82 -20.90
CA ASP A 27 -35.85 -12.95 -19.80
C ASP A 27 -34.46 -12.56 -20.33
N ALA A 28 -34.13 -11.28 -20.28
CA ALA A 28 -32.75 -10.83 -20.48
C ALA A 28 -31.98 -11.31 -19.24
N SER A 29 -31.55 -12.56 -19.30
CA SER A 29 -30.53 -13.08 -18.40
C SER A 29 -29.37 -12.10 -18.44
N LEU A 30 -29.32 -11.21 -17.44
CA LEU A 30 -28.13 -10.39 -17.19
C LEU A 30 -27.00 -11.40 -16.94
N ALA A 31 -26.17 -11.59 -17.97
CA ALA A 31 -24.89 -12.28 -17.77
C ALA A 31 -24.24 -11.61 -16.55
N PRO A 32 -23.71 -12.38 -15.57
CA PRO A 32 -23.02 -11.80 -14.44
C PRO A 32 -21.96 -10.87 -15.02
N SER A 33 -22.03 -9.61 -14.66
CA SER A 33 -20.95 -8.63 -14.89
C SER A 33 -19.67 -9.36 -14.46
N ALA A 34 -18.69 -9.48 -15.34
CA ALA A 34 -17.39 -10.03 -14.99
C ALA A 34 -16.91 -9.20 -13.81
N GLY A 35 -16.98 -9.75 -12.59
CA GLY A 35 -16.59 -9.05 -11.37
C GLY A 35 -15.16 -8.60 -11.53
N GLU A 36 -14.81 -7.45 -10.98
CA GLU A 36 -13.42 -7.02 -10.91
C GLU A 36 -12.56 -8.16 -10.34
N PRO A 37 -11.37 -8.39 -10.89
CA PRO A 37 -10.49 -9.41 -10.34
C PRO A 37 -10.23 -9.12 -8.84
N PRO A 38 -10.09 -10.17 -8.03
CA PRO A 38 -9.80 -9.96 -6.61
C PRO A 38 -8.51 -9.14 -6.45
N PRO A 39 -8.39 -8.35 -5.38
CA PRO A 39 -7.16 -7.61 -5.10
C PRO A 39 -6.00 -8.57 -4.89
N LEU A 40 -4.80 -8.15 -5.30
CA LEU A 40 -3.58 -8.92 -5.05
C LEU A 40 -3.19 -8.82 -3.57
N ARG A 41 -2.76 -9.93 -3.01
CA ARG A 41 -2.28 -10.03 -1.62
C ARG A 41 -0.96 -9.29 -1.47
N TYR A 42 -0.99 -8.18 -0.78
CA TYR A 42 0.17 -7.30 -0.58
C TYR A 42 0.78 -7.49 0.80
N VAL A 43 2.09 -7.65 0.86
CA VAL A 43 2.89 -7.67 2.09
C VAL A 43 3.92 -6.54 2.04
N ALA A 44 3.99 -5.72 3.10
CA ALA A 44 5.00 -4.69 3.27
C ALA A 44 6.06 -5.18 4.27
N LEU A 45 7.32 -5.21 3.82
CA LEU A 45 8.47 -5.63 4.63
C LEU A 45 9.34 -4.41 5.00
N GLY A 46 9.90 -4.42 6.21
CA GLY A 46 10.84 -3.39 6.62
C GLY A 46 10.88 -3.10 8.11
N ASP A 47 11.06 -1.84 8.46
CA ASP A 47 11.29 -1.37 9.82
C ASP A 47 10.20 -0.40 10.31
N SER A 48 10.57 0.54 11.20
CA SER A 48 9.67 1.55 11.74
C SER A 48 9.04 2.45 10.68
N TYR A 49 9.70 2.65 9.54
CA TYR A 49 9.17 3.43 8.42
C TYR A 49 8.11 2.68 7.64
N THR A 50 8.13 1.37 7.66
CA THR A 50 7.11 0.52 7.05
C THR A 50 5.92 0.32 7.96
N ILE A 51 6.15 0.00 9.26
CA ILE A 51 5.04 -0.10 10.22
C ILE A 51 4.36 1.25 10.49
N GLY A 52 5.01 2.36 10.18
CA GLY A 52 4.48 3.70 10.35
C GLY A 52 4.43 4.12 11.81
N THR A 53 5.60 4.14 12.46
CA THR A 53 5.72 4.61 13.85
C THR A 53 5.22 6.04 13.98
N SER A 54 4.49 6.29 15.06
CA SER A 54 3.93 7.60 15.42
C SER A 54 2.86 8.17 14.48
N VAL A 55 2.29 7.33 13.60
CA VAL A 55 1.11 7.70 12.79
C VAL A 55 0.03 6.62 12.88
N GLU A 56 -1.21 7.00 12.59
CA GLU A 56 -2.32 6.06 12.52
C GLU A 56 -2.20 5.11 11.31
N PRO A 57 -2.77 3.90 11.37
CA PRO A 57 -2.68 2.93 10.27
C PRO A 57 -3.01 3.52 8.89
N ALA A 58 -4.10 4.26 8.75
CA ALA A 58 -4.49 4.87 7.48
C ALA A 58 -3.51 5.93 6.95
N GLN A 59 -2.53 6.35 7.75
CA GLN A 59 -1.51 7.34 7.39
C GLN A 59 -0.18 6.72 6.95
N ARG A 60 0.02 5.41 7.12
CA ARG A 60 1.24 4.69 6.71
C ARG A 60 1.31 4.60 5.20
N PHE A 61 2.51 4.55 4.63
CA PHE A 61 2.62 4.46 3.17
C PHE A 61 1.99 3.19 2.58
N PRO A 62 2.05 1.99 3.21
CA PRO A 62 1.42 0.80 2.64
C PRO A 62 -0.11 0.93 2.55
N ASP A 63 -0.75 1.47 3.60
CA ASP A 63 -2.21 1.67 3.63
C ASP A 63 -2.63 2.77 2.64
N GLN A 64 -1.89 3.88 2.58
CA GLN A 64 -2.13 4.94 1.60
C GLN A 64 -1.94 4.47 0.16
N LEU A 65 -0.97 3.57 -0.10
CA LEU A 65 -0.75 2.98 -1.42
C LEU A 65 -1.97 2.15 -1.87
N VAL A 66 -2.49 1.30 -0.98
CA VAL A 66 -3.72 0.53 -1.24
C VAL A 66 -4.88 1.48 -1.56
N ALA A 67 -5.08 2.51 -0.74
CA ALA A 67 -6.14 3.49 -0.96
C ALA A 67 -5.98 4.26 -2.28
N ALA A 68 -4.76 4.67 -2.64
CA ALA A 68 -4.48 5.39 -3.88
C ALA A 68 -4.72 4.54 -5.13
N LEU A 69 -4.37 3.25 -5.08
CA LEU A 69 -4.62 2.33 -6.19
C LEU A 69 -6.11 2.02 -6.36
N ALA A 70 -6.85 1.86 -5.25
CA ALA A 70 -8.29 1.64 -5.27
C ALA A 70 -9.06 2.87 -5.78
N ALA A 71 -8.66 4.08 -5.37
CA ALA A 71 -9.33 5.32 -5.77
C ALA A 71 -9.23 5.62 -7.28
N ASP A 72 -8.21 5.09 -7.97
CA ASP A 72 -8.06 5.27 -9.41
C ASP A 72 -9.08 4.45 -10.24
N GLY A 73 -9.62 3.36 -9.68
CA GLY A 73 -10.61 2.50 -10.33
C GLY A 73 -10.15 1.88 -11.65
N ARG A 74 -8.83 1.78 -11.87
CA ARG A 74 -8.23 1.34 -13.14
C ARG A 74 -7.22 0.22 -12.93
N GLY A 75 -7.61 -1.02 -13.19
CA GLY A 75 -6.72 -2.19 -13.14
C GLY A 75 -6.65 -2.86 -11.76
N PRO A 76 -5.70 -3.77 -11.56
CA PRO A 76 -5.59 -4.52 -10.33
C PRO A 76 -5.41 -3.62 -9.10
N THR A 77 -6.04 -4.00 -7.99
CA THR A 77 -5.90 -3.37 -6.68
C THR A 77 -5.07 -4.25 -5.76
N LEU A 78 -4.65 -3.71 -4.62
CA LEU A 78 -3.93 -4.42 -3.59
C LEU A 78 -4.79 -4.57 -2.33
N GLU A 79 -4.62 -5.69 -1.62
CA GLU A 79 -5.09 -5.89 -0.26
C GLU A 79 -3.86 -6.05 0.65
N LEU A 80 -3.64 -5.13 1.58
CA LEU A 80 -2.55 -5.24 2.56
C LEU A 80 -2.89 -6.37 3.54
N VAL A 81 -2.38 -7.58 3.26
CA VAL A 81 -2.62 -8.76 4.10
C VAL A 81 -1.71 -8.78 5.32
N ALA A 82 -0.53 -8.15 5.23
CA ALA A 82 0.35 -7.94 6.37
C ALA A 82 1.28 -6.73 6.15
N ASN A 83 1.49 -5.97 7.21
CA ASN A 83 2.60 -5.06 7.37
C ASN A 83 3.55 -5.69 8.40
N LEU A 84 4.68 -6.20 7.93
CA LEU A 84 5.66 -6.94 8.74
C LEU A 84 6.71 -6.03 9.40
N GLY A 85 6.68 -4.74 9.08
CA GLY A 85 7.64 -3.78 9.62
C GLY A 85 7.68 -3.79 11.15
N ILE A 86 8.87 -3.79 11.72
CA ILE A 86 9.10 -3.76 13.18
C ILE A 86 10.11 -2.69 13.53
N ASN A 87 9.80 -1.91 14.57
CA ASN A 87 10.66 -0.84 15.05
C ASN A 87 12.06 -1.36 15.39
N GLY A 88 13.10 -0.70 14.85
CA GLY A 88 14.49 -1.02 15.14
C GLY A 88 15.08 -2.17 14.33
N TYR A 89 14.29 -2.83 13.47
CA TYR A 89 14.78 -3.94 12.68
C TYR A 89 15.82 -3.50 11.66
N THR A 90 16.91 -4.26 11.63
CA THR A 90 17.95 -4.23 10.60
C THR A 90 17.61 -5.18 9.45
N SER A 91 18.38 -5.12 8.37
CA SER A 91 18.29 -6.11 7.28
C SER A 91 18.49 -7.56 7.75
N ALA A 92 19.31 -7.79 8.79
CA ALA A 92 19.50 -9.12 9.36
C ALA A 92 18.27 -9.59 10.16
N ASP A 93 17.60 -8.69 10.89
CA ASP A 93 16.39 -9.00 11.61
C ASP A 93 15.23 -9.34 10.66
N LEU A 94 15.10 -8.59 9.56
CA LEU A 94 14.13 -8.88 8.50
C LEU A 94 14.33 -10.30 7.94
N ILE A 95 15.57 -10.69 7.64
CA ILE A 95 15.87 -12.06 7.17
C ILE A 95 15.42 -13.11 8.17
N ARG A 96 15.66 -12.88 9.45
CA ARG A 96 15.36 -13.84 10.52
C ARG A 96 13.87 -13.98 10.77
N ASP A 97 13.12 -12.87 10.78
CA ASP A 97 11.77 -12.84 11.34
C ASP A 97 10.68 -12.56 10.29
N GLU A 98 10.94 -11.74 9.26
CA GLU A 98 9.91 -11.36 8.29
C GLU A 98 9.86 -12.32 7.09
N LEU A 99 11.01 -12.72 6.53
CA LEU A 99 11.03 -13.62 5.37
C LEU A 99 10.33 -14.98 5.64
N PRO A 100 10.49 -15.62 6.80
CA PRO A 100 9.77 -16.88 7.08
C PRO A 100 8.23 -16.74 7.08
N ALA A 101 7.70 -15.56 7.43
CA ALA A 101 6.27 -15.32 7.46
C ALA A 101 5.63 -15.32 6.04
N LEU A 102 6.43 -15.11 4.99
CA LEU A 102 5.94 -15.04 3.61
C LEU A 102 5.36 -16.38 3.13
N ASP A 103 5.80 -17.51 3.66
CA ASP A 103 5.31 -18.83 3.25
C ASP A 103 3.83 -19.02 3.62
N ASP A 104 3.43 -18.55 4.81
CA ASP A 104 2.04 -18.59 5.28
C ASP A 104 1.19 -17.46 4.68
N LEU A 105 1.79 -16.29 4.45
CA LEU A 105 1.10 -15.13 3.92
C LEU A 105 0.84 -15.23 2.43
N ALA A 106 1.62 -16.02 1.69
CA ALA A 106 1.50 -16.23 0.24
C ALA A 106 1.25 -14.90 -0.52
N PRO A 107 2.18 -13.93 -0.47
CA PRO A 107 2.02 -12.64 -1.13
C PRO A 107 1.96 -12.79 -2.65
N GLU A 108 1.26 -11.85 -3.30
CA GLU A 108 1.25 -11.67 -4.75
C GLU A 108 1.90 -10.34 -5.16
N PHE A 109 2.19 -9.49 -4.17
CA PHE A 109 2.92 -8.23 -4.31
C PHE A 109 3.65 -7.90 -3.00
N ALA A 110 4.85 -7.33 -3.11
CA ALA A 110 5.64 -6.94 -1.94
C ALA A 110 6.30 -5.57 -2.12
N THR A 111 6.40 -4.78 -1.03
CA THR A 111 7.32 -3.65 -0.92
C THR A 111 8.39 -3.94 0.12
N LEU A 112 9.60 -3.43 -0.12
CA LEU A 112 10.75 -3.58 0.75
C LEU A 112 11.35 -2.21 1.05
N LEU A 113 11.40 -1.81 2.34
CA LEU A 113 12.10 -0.63 2.82
C LEU A 113 12.85 -1.01 4.10
N VAL A 114 14.16 -1.21 4.03
CA VAL A 114 15.00 -1.60 5.17
C VAL A 114 16.42 -1.05 5.01
N GLY A 115 17.06 -0.76 6.14
CA GLY A 115 18.47 -0.34 6.16
C GLY A 115 18.72 0.94 6.97
N VAL A 116 17.68 1.64 7.45
CA VAL A 116 17.85 2.78 8.38
C VAL A 116 18.58 2.33 9.62
N ASN A 117 18.15 1.24 10.23
CA ASN A 117 18.74 0.72 11.45
C ASN A 117 20.12 0.09 11.22
N ASP A 118 20.41 -0.41 10.02
CA ASP A 118 21.75 -0.81 9.63
C ASP A 118 22.70 0.40 9.66
N ALA A 119 22.29 1.55 9.13
CA ALA A 119 23.05 2.79 9.21
C ALA A 119 23.22 3.27 10.67
N VAL A 120 22.15 3.27 11.48
CA VAL A 120 22.20 3.65 12.91
C VAL A 120 23.14 2.76 13.69
N GLN A 121 23.09 1.45 13.49
CA GLN A 121 23.90 0.45 14.20
C GLN A 121 25.30 0.25 13.60
N ARG A 122 25.66 1.01 12.55
CA ARG A 122 26.96 0.93 11.87
C ARG A 122 27.25 -0.46 11.31
N VAL A 123 26.24 -1.12 10.76
CA VAL A 123 26.41 -2.37 10.04
C VAL A 123 27.34 -2.09 8.84
N PRO A 124 28.43 -2.85 8.66
CA PRO A 124 29.32 -2.64 7.52
C PRO A 124 28.57 -2.74 6.19
N ALA A 125 28.86 -1.86 5.23
CA ALA A 125 28.21 -1.84 3.92
C ALA A 125 28.25 -3.19 3.20
N ALA A 126 29.35 -3.93 3.30
CA ALA A 126 29.46 -5.27 2.73
C ALA A 126 28.52 -6.29 3.40
N THR A 127 28.23 -6.15 4.70
CA THR A 127 27.25 -6.99 5.41
C THR A 127 25.84 -6.62 4.99
N TYR A 128 25.53 -5.32 4.92
CA TYR A 128 24.24 -4.85 4.40
C TYR A 128 24.01 -5.33 2.96
N GLU A 129 25.01 -5.21 2.09
CA GLU A 129 24.94 -5.70 0.71
C GLU A 129 24.63 -7.20 0.66
N ALA A 130 25.31 -8.02 1.45
CA ALA A 130 25.04 -9.46 1.52
C ALA A 130 23.60 -9.76 2.00
N ASN A 131 23.11 -9.01 2.99
CA ASN A 131 21.76 -9.15 3.49
C ASN A 131 20.71 -8.74 2.42
N VAL A 132 20.93 -7.63 1.71
CA VAL A 132 20.04 -7.20 0.60
C VAL A 132 20.00 -8.24 -0.52
N VAL A 133 21.13 -8.86 -0.87
CA VAL A 133 21.17 -9.98 -1.82
C VAL A 133 20.26 -11.10 -1.33
N ALA A 134 20.41 -11.55 -0.09
CA ALA A 134 19.62 -12.64 0.48
C ALA A 134 18.11 -12.29 0.51
N ILE A 135 17.75 -11.05 0.87
CA ILE A 135 16.36 -10.59 0.92
C ILE A 135 15.74 -10.58 -0.48
N LEU A 136 16.40 -9.95 -1.45
CA LEU A 136 15.90 -9.87 -2.82
C LEU A 136 15.78 -11.25 -3.46
N ASP A 137 16.77 -12.12 -3.27
CA ASP A 137 16.73 -13.48 -3.81
C ASP A 137 15.57 -14.28 -3.18
N ALA A 138 15.35 -14.19 -1.86
CA ALA A 138 14.23 -14.85 -1.18
C ALA A 138 12.86 -14.32 -1.63
N LEU A 139 12.74 -13.03 -1.91
CA LEU A 139 11.52 -12.46 -2.49
C LEU A 139 11.29 -12.97 -3.91
N LEU A 140 12.33 -13.05 -4.74
CA LEU A 140 12.25 -13.48 -6.12
C LEU A 140 12.08 -15.00 -6.29
N GLU A 141 12.35 -15.79 -5.26
CA GLU A 141 11.93 -17.21 -5.22
C GLU A 141 10.40 -17.36 -5.15
N ARG A 142 9.69 -16.34 -4.67
CA ARG A 142 8.24 -16.35 -4.44
C ARG A 142 7.44 -15.47 -5.41
N LEU A 143 8.06 -14.39 -5.88
CA LEU A 143 7.42 -13.34 -6.67
C LEU A 143 8.24 -13.03 -7.93
N PRO A 144 7.61 -12.81 -9.08
CA PRO A 144 8.34 -12.27 -10.23
C PRO A 144 8.79 -10.82 -9.95
N PRO A 145 9.85 -10.34 -10.61
CA PRO A 145 10.44 -9.03 -10.32
C PRO A 145 9.46 -7.86 -10.37
N GLU A 146 8.49 -7.89 -11.27
CA GLU A 146 7.44 -6.87 -11.42
C GLU A 146 6.41 -6.86 -10.28
N ARG A 147 6.53 -7.79 -9.35
CA ARG A 147 5.71 -7.87 -8.13
C ARG A 147 6.45 -7.48 -6.87
N VAL A 148 7.67 -7.00 -7.01
CA VAL A 148 8.50 -6.51 -5.90
C VAL A 148 8.93 -5.07 -6.18
N VAL A 149 8.77 -4.20 -5.19
CA VAL A 149 9.23 -2.80 -5.25
C VAL A 149 10.13 -2.52 -4.06
N ALA A 150 11.38 -2.18 -4.33
CA ALA A 150 12.30 -1.68 -3.33
C ALA A 150 12.20 -0.15 -3.23
N ILE A 151 12.17 0.37 -2.00
CA ILE A 151 11.99 1.80 -1.70
C ILE A 151 13.23 2.30 -0.98
N ALA A 152 13.66 3.52 -1.30
CA ALA A 152 14.80 4.15 -0.68
C ALA A 152 14.61 4.32 0.84
N ILE A 153 15.71 4.21 1.56
CA ILE A 153 15.81 4.61 2.97
C ILE A 153 15.67 6.14 3.02
N PRO A 154 14.78 6.69 3.88
CA PRO A 154 14.67 8.13 4.07
C PRO A 154 15.86 8.71 4.84
N ASP A 155 16.13 9.99 4.64
CA ASP A 155 17.13 10.73 5.41
C ASP A 155 16.54 11.24 6.74
N TYR A 156 16.65 10.47 7.79
CA TYR A 156 16.20 10.88 9.11
C TYR A 156 17.11 11.95 9.76
N THR A 157 18.32 12.12 9.25
CA THR A 157 19.33 12.99 9.90
C THR A 157 18.94 14.47 9.87
N VAL A 158 18.03 14.84 9.00
CA VAL A 158 17.50 16.21 8.86
C VAL A 158 16.32 16.51 9.80
N THR A 159 15.83 15.49 10.50
CA THR A 159 14.70 15.63 11.42
C THR A 159 15.12 16.19 12.79
N PRO A 160 14.18 16.73 13.62
CA PRO A 160 14.50 17.25 14.95
C PRO A 160 15.27 16.28 15.85
N ALA A 161 14.86 15.01 15.86
CA ALA A 161 15.49 13.97 16.69
C ALA A 161 16.61 13.22 15.97
N GLY A 162 16.91 13.54 14.72
CA GLY A 162 17.91 12.82 13.92
C GLY A 162 19.29 12.76 14.56
N GLY A 163 19.70 13.84 15.24
CA GLY A 163 20.96 13.91 15.95
C GLY A 163 21.09 12.96 17.16
N ASP A 164 19.99 12.44 17.69
CA ASP A 164 19.97 11.50 18.83
C ASP A 164 20.48 10.10 18.43
N TYR A 165 20.54 9.83 17.11
CA TYR A 165 20.90 8.52 16.56
C TYR A 165 22.30 8.47 15.97
N GLY A 166 23.17 9.41 16.32
CA GLY A 166 24.58 9.48 15.95
C GLY A 166 24.96 10.76 15.22
N ASP A 167 26.20 10.82 14.72
CA ASP A 167 26.64 11.99 13.93
C ASP A 167 25.81 12.09 12.63
N PRO A 168 25.08 13.19 12.41
CA PRO A 168 24.17 13.29 11.27
C PRO A 168 24.86 13.14 9.92
N ARG A 169 26.08 13.67 9.78
CA ARG A 169 26.82 13.55 8.51
C ARG A 169 27.25 12.11 8.24
N GLU A 170 27.80 11.44 9.25
CA GLU A 170 28.22 10.04 9.14
C GLU A 170 27.03 9.13 8.81
N ARG A 171 25.84 9.39 9.41
CA ARG A 171 24.62 8.62 9.14
C ARG A 171 24.05 8.91 7.77
N HIS A 172 24.01 10.17 7.36
CA HIS A 172 23.64 10.56 6.01
C HIS A 172 24.47 9.82 4.96
N ASP A 173 25.81 9.85 5.09
CA ASP A 173 26.70 9.18 4.14
C ASP A 173 26.43 7.66 4.08
N ALA A 174 26.17 7.03 5.24
CA ALA A 174 25.83 5.61 5.30
C ALA A 174 24.47 5.31 4.62
N ILE A 175 23.46 6.16 4.80
CA ILE A 175 22.16 6.01 4.13
C ILE A 175 22.32 6.14 2.61
N VAL A 176 23.09 7.11 2.15
CA VAL A 176 23.36 7.29 0.70
C VAL A 176 24.06 6.05 0.12
N GLU A 177 25.05 5.49 0.83
CA GLU A 177 25.72 4.27 0.42
C GLU A 177 24.77 3.06 0.38
N HIS A 178 23.95 2.87 1.42
CA HIS A 178 22.96 1.79 1.47
C HIS A 178 21.91 1.92 0.35
N ASN A 179 21.42 3.12 0.09
CA ASN A 179 20.51 3.38 -1.02
C ASN A 179 21.13 3.04 -2.39
N ALA A 180 22.41 3.38 -2.58
CA ALA A 180 23.12 3.03 -3.82
C ALA A 180 23.30 1.51 -3.96
N ILE A 181 23.55 0.79 -2.87
CA ILE A 181 23.64 -0.68 -2.84
C ILE A 181 22.28 -1.29 -3.24
N MET A 182 21.20 -0.88 -2.57
CA MET A 182 19.84 -1.41 -2.85
C MET A 182 19.44 -1.13 -4.29
N ALA A 183 19.60 0.11 -4.78
CA ALA A 183 19.25 0.50 -6.14
C ALA A 183 19.97 -0.36 -7.19
N ARG A 184 21.28 -0.57 -7.01
CA ARG A 184 22.10 -1.38 -7.91
C ARG A 184 21.66 -2.85 -7.91
N LEU A 185 21.40 -3.42 -6.73
CA LEU A 185 21.03 -4.83 -6.59
C LEU A 185 19.61 -5.09 -7.10
N ALA A 186 18.67 -4.15 -6.87
CA ALA A 186 17.31 -4.19 -7.42
C ALA A 186 17.34 -4.13 -8.95
N ALA A 187 18.09 -3.17 -9.53
CA ALA A 187 18.23 -3.05 -10.99
C ALA A 187 18.82 -4.30 -11.64
N ALA A 188 19.82 -4.91 -11.01
CA ALA A 188 20.43 -6.15 -11.51
C ALA A 188 19.47 -7.35 -11.53
N ARG A 189 18.36 -7.28 -10.80
CA ARG A 189 17.32 -8.32 -10.68
C ARG A 189 16.01 -7.96 -11.38
N GLY A 190 15.93 -6.80 -12.05
CA GLY A 190 14.70 -6.33 -12.67
C GLY A 190 13.63 -5.86 -11.67
N VAL A 191 13.99 -5.69 -10.40
CA VAL A 191 13.11 -5.17 -9.34
C VAL A 191 13.03 -3.64 -9.48
N ALA A 192 11.83 -3.10 -9.40
CA ALA A 192 11.62 -1.66 -9.43
C ALA A 192 12.20 -1.00 -8.17
N TRP A 193 12.94 0.09 -8.38
CA TRP A 193 13.46 0.95 -7.33
C TRP A 193 12.72 2.28 -7.31
N VAL A 194 12.26 2.71 -6.14
CA VAL A 194 11.61 4.00 -5.95
C VAL A 194 12.42 4.84 -4.98
N ASP A 195 13.04 5.89 -5.49
CA ASP A 195 13.79 6.84 -4.68
C ASP A 195 12.84 7.86 -4.03
N ILE A 196 12.82 7.90 -2.71
CA ILE A 196 12.05 8.88 -1.91
C ILE A 196 12.99 9.74 -1.02
N PHE A 197 14.29 9.60 -1.21
CA PHE A 197 15.30 10.23 -0.35
C PHE A 197 15.20 11.76 -0.36
N ASP A 198 15.04 12.37 -1.54
CA ASP A 198 14.85 13.81 -1.71
C ASP A 198 13.58 14.32 -1.01
N ILE A 199 12.48 13.55 -1.05
CA ILE A 199 11.24 13.91 -0.33
C ILE A 199 11.49 13.94 1.18
N SER A 200 12.25 12.98 1.71
CA SER A 200 12.55 12.94 3.14
C SER A 200 13.39 14.13 3.60
N GLN A 201 14.26 14.67 2.74
CA GLN A 201 15.08 15.83 3.05
C GLN A 201 14.27 17.13 3.18
N GLU A 202 13.08 17.23 2.58
CA GLU A 202 12.19 18.38 2.73
C GLU A 202 11.77 18.61 4.21
N ALA A 203 11.85 17.57 5.05
CA ALA A 203 11.60 17.67 6.49
C ALA A 203 12.55 18.64 7.25
N ALA A 204 13.69 18.97 6.65
CA ALA A 204 14.59 20.00 7.19
C ALA A 204 13.91 21.39 7.27
N GLU A 205 13.08 21.71 6.30
CA GLU A 205 12.42 23.01 6.15
C GLU A 205 10.94 22.97 6.53
N ASP A 206 10.26 21.82 6.32
CA ASP A 206 8.83 21.63 6.59
C ASP A 206 8.60 20.60 7.71
N ARG A 207 8.40 21.12 8.94
CA ARG A 207 8.16 20.30 10.13
C ARG A 207 6.82 19.54 10.10
N SER A 208 5.87 19.92 9.26
CA SER A 208 4.62 19.18 9.09
C SER A 208 4.82 17.81 8.44
N LEU A 209 5.99 17.57 7.85
CA LEU A 209 6.39 16.28 7.27
C LEU A 209 6.93 15.27 8.31
N VAL A 210 7.16 15.72 9.55
CA VAL A 210 7.66 14.89 10.65
C VAL A 210 6.53 14.59 11.62
N ALA A 211 6.45 13.35 12.09
CA ALA A 211 5.49 12.95 13.11
C ALA A 211 5.81 13.57 14.49
N ASP A 212 4.92 13.41 15.45
CA ASP A 212 5.02 14.02 16.78
C ASP A 212 6.25 13.56 17.59
N ASP A 213 6.86 12.42 17.23
CA ASP A 213 8.08 11.95 17.87
C ASP A 213 9.36 12.69 17.41
N GLY A 214 9.22 13.56 16.43
CA GLY A 214 10.31 14.37 15.90
C GLY A 214 11.31 13.61 15.03
N LEU A 215 11.02 12.35 14.67
CA LEU A 215 11.90 11.46 13.90
C LEU A 215 11.26 10.90 12.65
N HIS A 216 10.12 10.21 12.82
CA HIS A 216 9.48 9.46 11.74
C HIS A 216 8.65 10.36 10.83
N PRO A 217 8.34 9.91 9.61
CA PRO A 217 7.50 10.65 8.69
C PRO A 217 6.08 10.83 9.23
N SER A 218 5.51 12.02 9.02
CA SER A 218 4.07 12.23 9.21
C SER A 218 3.26 11.56 8.09
N GLY A 219 1.94 11.45 8.29
CA GLY A 219 1.05 11.00 7.23
C GLY A 219 1.13 11.83 5.94
N ALA A 220 1.48 13.12 6.06
CA ALA A 220 1.69 13.99 4.89
C ALA A 220 2.95 13.61 4.11
N GLN A 221 4.05 13.30 4.78
CA GLN A 221 5.26 12.83 4.11
C GLN A 221 5.03 11.48 3.44
N TYR A 222 4.38 10.53 4.13
CA TYR A 222 3.99 9.25 3.53
C TYR A 222 3.09 9.44 2.30
N GLY A 223 2.19 10.43 2.31
CA GLY A 223 1.39 10.78 1.14
C GLY A 223 2.25 11.17 -0.07
N ARG A 224 3.29 11.98 0.12
CA ARG A 224 4.24 12.34 -0.95
C ARG A 224 5.04 11.13 -1.47
N TRP A 225 5.39 10.19 -0.58
CA TRP A 225 6.01 8.94 -1.02
C TRP A 225 5.06 8.15 -1.91
N VAL A 226 3.80 8.03 -1.51
CA VAL A 226 2.77 7.30 -2.27
C VAL A 226 2.49 7.96 -3.62
N GLU A 227 2.49 9.28 -3.72
CA GLU A 227 2.39 10.00 -5.00
C GLU A 227 3.48 9.58 -5.99
N ARG A 228 4.68 9.22 -5.49
CA ARG A 228 5.80 8.72 -6.30
C ARG A 228 5.73 7.22 -6.54
N ILE A 229 5.34 6.44 -5.53
CA ILE A 229 5.29 4.96 -5.58
C ILE A 229 4.12 4.47 -6.44
N ALA A 230 2.91 5.02 -6.26
CA ALA A 230 1.69 4.50 -6.86
C ALA A 230 1.71 4.46 -8.40
N PRO A 231 2.23 5.45 -9.14
CA PRO A 231 2.34 5.37 -10.59
C PRO A 231 3.23 4.22 -11.08
N ILE A 232 4.32 3.95 -10.36
CA ILE A 232 5.27 2.86 -10.67
C ILE A 232 4.57 1.51 -10.43
N VAL A 233 3.99 1.31 -9.25
CA VAL A 233 3.22 0.09 -8.92
C VAL A 233 2.13 -0.15 -9.94
N ARG A 234 1.37 0.89 -10.30
CA ARG A 234 0.31 0.79 -11.31
C ARG A 234 0.82 0.37 -12.68
N GLY A 235 2.00 0.84 -13.07
CA GLY A 235 2.69 0.40 -14.30
C GLY A 235 3.01 -1.09 -14.27
N LEU A 236 3.60 -1.55 -13.17
CA LEU A 236 3.98 -2.95 -12.95
C LEU A 236 2.78 -3.92 -12.93
N LEU A 237 1.65 -3.48 -12.35
CA LEU A 237 0.45 -4.30 -12.23
C LEU A 237 -0.33 -4.46 -13.55
N ARG A 238 -0.03 -3.65 -14.57
CA ARG A 238 -0.69 -3.68 -15.89
C ARG A 238 0.06 -4.47 -16.95
N GLY A 239 1.35 -4.69 -16.75
CA GLY A 239 2.22 -5.47 -17.64
C GLY A 239 2.08 -6.95 -17.43
#